data_cdf0fcc4a09730969a28fb7c05618fd7
#
_entry.id   cdf0fcc4a09730969a28fb7c05618fd7
#
_cell.length_a   1.000
_cell.length_b   1.000
_cell.length_c   1.000
_cell.angle_alpha   90.00
_cell.angle_beta   90.00
_cell.angle_gamma   90.00
#
_symmetry.space_group_name_H-M   'P 1'
#
loop_
_entity.id
_entity.type
_entity.pdbx_description
1 polymer ?
#
loop_
_entity_poly.entity_id
_entity_poly.type
_entity_poly.pdbx_seq_one_letter_code
_entity_poly.pdbx_strand_id
1 'polypeptide(L)'
;MIAILVTTSHNAVRITLEHEQGITLITIDCAVAKDNTLQLLEEYMNNVTPDILITYRCPYILPQDIFSLPRLGAFNIHPSLLPKYPGLNPWEAIFRNHEREGGVTVHQITKQVDAGSIVFQRSFRIEETDTLEIARMKADRLAAELVEQLISKICCQSSF
;
A
#
# COMPACT_ATOMS: atom_id res chain seq x y z
N MET A 1 -7.20 -15.41 -7.50
CA MET A 1 -7.02 -14.68 -6.22
C MET A 1 -7.86 -13.40 -6.24
N ILE A 2 -8.57 -13.08 -5.17
CA ILE A 2 -9.34 -11.85 -5.04
C ILE A 2 -8.53 -10.88 -4.19
N ALA A 3 -8.17 -9.72 -4.74
CA ALA A 3 -7.45 -8.66 -4.06
C ALA A 3 -8.34 -7.43 -3.92
N ILE A 4 -8.35 -6.82 -2.74
CA ILE A 4 -8.95 -5.51 -2.51
C ILE A 4 -7.83 -4.49 -2.36
N LEU A 5 -7.89 -3.43 -3.16
CA LEU A 5 -6.99 -2.28 -3.06
C LEU A 5 -7.76 -1.06 -2.56
N VAL A 6 -7.34 -0.50 -1.43
CA VAL A 6 -7.82 0.78 -0.92
C VAL A 6 -6.77 1.85 -1.17
N THR A 7 -7.07 2.84 -1.99
CA THR A 7 -6.10 3.84 -2.44
C THR A 7 -6.76 5.18 -2.76
N THR A 8 -5.94 6.21 -2.95
CA THR A 8 -6.38 7.47 -3.54
C THR A 8 -5.96 7.54 -5.00
N SER A 9 -6.92 7.79 -5.88
CA SER A 9 -6.70 8.05 -7.31
C SER A 9 -6.02 6.88 -8.09
N HIS A 10 -5.95 7.05 -9.37
CA HIS A 10 -5.21 6.16 -10.26
C HIS A 10 -3.70 6.33 -10.05
N ASN A 11 -3.00 5.26 -9.70
CA ASN A 11 -1.57 5.27 -9.39
C ASN A 11 -0.88 3.99 -9.92
N ALA A 12 0.45 3.97 -9.84
CA ALA A 12 1.25 2.86 -10.38
C ALA A 12 0.89 1.50 -9.74
N VAL A 13 0.61 1.46 -8.44
CA VAL A 13 0.21 0.21 -7.74
C VAL A 13 -1.10 -0.33 -8.30
N ARG A 14 -2.09 0.54 -8.53
CA ARG A 14 -3.37 0.13 -9.12
C ARG A 14 -3.17 -0.40 -10.53
N ILE A 15 -2.42 0.30 -11.37
CA ILE A 15 -2.14 -0.12 -12.76
C ILE A 15 -1.47 -1.49 -12.75
N THR A 16 -0.48 -1.70 -11.91
CA THR A 16 0.21 -2.99 -11.77
C THR A 16 -0.75 -4.11 -11.43
N LEU A 17 -1.59 -3.94 -10.39
CA LEU A 17 -2.55 -4.96 -9.97
C LEU A 17 -3.63 -5.25 -11.03
N GLU A 18 -4.05 -4.25 -11.81
CA GLU A 18 -5.01 -4.42 -12.91
C GLU A 18 -4.46 -5.30 -14.05
N HIS A 19 -3.14 -5.37 -14.21
CA HIS A 19 -2.48 -6.16 -15.27
C HIS A 19 -1.98 -7.52 -14.79
N GLU A 20 -2.03 -7.80 -13.49
CA GLU A 20 -1.59 -9.09 -12.94
C GLU A 20 -2.55 -10.23 -13.31
N GLN A 21 -2.00 -11.27 -13.94
CA GLN A 21 -2.79 -12.45 -14.33
C GLN A 21 -3.22 -13.26 -13.11
N GLY A 22 -4.48 -13.72 -13.14
CA GLY A 22 -5.04 -14.54 -12.08
C GLY A 22 -5.49 -13.77 -10.84
N ILE A 23 -5.49 -12.43 -10.90
CA ILE A 23 -6.05 -11.57 -9.86
C ILE A 23 -7.38 -10.98 -10.32
N THR A 24 -8.38 -11.07 -9.46
CA THR A 24 -9.61 -10.27 -9.55
C THR A 24 -9.44 -9.09 -8.61
N LEU A 25 -9.23 -7.90 -9.15
CA LEU A 25 -9.00 -6.69 -8.37
C LEU A 25 -10.32 -5.95 -8.12
N ILE A 26 -10.57 -5.65 -6.85
CA ILE A 26 -11.60 -4.71 -6.41
C ILE A 26 -10.89 -3.47 -5.88
N THR A 27 -11.16 -2.31 -6.46
CA THR A 27 -10.53 -1.06 -6.04
C THR A 27 -11.53 -0.15 -5.34
N ILE A 28 -11.18 0.31 -4.14
CA ILE A 28 -11.90 1.36 -3.41
C ILE A 28 -11.06 2.63 -3.47
N ASP A 29 -11.53 3.61 -4.24
CA ASP A 29 -10.87 4.90 -4.38
C ASP A 29 -11.35 5.85 -3.28
N CYS A 30 -10.47 6.16 -2.33
CA CYS A 30 -10.76 7.05 -1.21
C CYS A 30 -11.09 8.48 -1.64
N ALA A 31 -10.59 8.94 -2.78
CA ALA A 31 -10.90 10.28 -3.29
C ALA A 31 -12.34 10.38 -3.82
N VAL A 32 -12.88 9.25 -4.30
CA VAL A 32 -14.25 9.14 -4.80
C VAL A 32 -15.21 8.78 -3.67
N ALA A 33 -14.89 7.76 -2.89
CA ALA A 33 -15.74 7.25 -1.82
C ALA A 33 -15.81 8.19 -0.60
N LYS A 34 -14.75 8.97 -0.34
CA LYS A 34 -14.65 9.93 0.78
C LYS A 34 -15.06 9.27 2.11
N ASP A 35 -15.99 9.88 2.83
CA ASP A 35 -16.45 9.41 4.13
C ASP A 35 -17.10 8.02 4.10
N ASN A 36 -17.50 7.54 2.93
CA ASN A 36 -18.08 6.20 2.74
C ASN A 36 -17.03 5.12 2.50
N THR A 37 -15.73 5.44 2.46
CA THR A 37 -14.67 4.49 2.15
C THR A 37 -14.69 3.25 3.05
N LEU A 38 -14.77 3.45 4.37
CA LEU A 38 -14.79 2.34 5.34
C LEU A 38 -16.08 1.53 5.23
N GLN A 39 -17.21 2.16 5.02
CA GLN A 39 -18.49 1.47 4.83
C GLN A 39 -18.49 0.60 3.56
N LEU A 40 -17.99 1.12 2.45
CA LEU A 40 -17.86 0.35 1.21
C LEU A 40 -16.87 -0.81 1.37
N LEU A 41 -15.76 -0.57 2.06
CA LEU A 41 -14.79 -1.63 2.34
C LEU A 41 -15.43 -2.74 3.17
N GLU A 42 -16.15 -2.41 4.24
CA GLU A 42 -16.87 -3.36 5.08
C GLU A 42 -17.90 -4.16 4.28
N GLU A 43 -18.67 -3.51 3.42
CA GLU A 43 -19.64 -4.15 2.55
C GLU A 43 -18.96 -5.17 1.61
N TYR A 44 -17.86 -4.79 0.95
CA TYR A 44 -17.11 -5.71 0.10
C TYR A 44 -16.50 -6.86 0.89
N MET A 45 -15.92 -6.59 2.07
CA MET A 45 -15.29 -7.62 2.91
C MET A 45 -16.31 -8.66 3.39
N ASN A 46 -17.57 -8.25 3.65
CA ASN A 46 -18.63 -9.14 4.08
C ASN A 46 -19.24 -9.95 2.92
N ASN A 47 -19.30 -9.39 1.72
CA ASN A 47 -19.91 -10.03 0.55
C ASN A 47 -18.94 -10.88 -0.27
N VAL A 48 -17.65 -10.53 -0.23
CA VAL A 48 -16.58 -11.19 -0.98
C VAL A 48 -15.49 -11.54 0.02
N THR A 49 -15.17 -12.81 0.19
CA THR A 49 -14.03 -13.22 1.03
C THR A 49 -12.73 -12.94 0.27
N PRO A 50 -12.06 -11.81 0.49
CA PRO A 50 -10.86 -11.49 -0.25
C PRO A 50 -9.69 -12.36 0.22
N ASP A 51 -8.79 -12.66 -0.69
CA ASP A 51 -7.55 -13.34 -0.35
C ASP A 51 -6.55 -12.38 0.30
N ILE A 52 -6.48 -11.15 -0.23
CA ILE A 52 -5.52 -10.13 0.21
C ILE A 52 -6.17 -8.75 0.24
N LEU A 53 -5.80 -7.96 1.24
CA LEU A 53 -6.10 -6.53 1.33
C LEU A 53 -4.80 -5.74 1.21
N ILE A 54 -4.77 -4.77 0.32
CA ILE A 54 -3.63 -3.87 0.13
C ILE A 54 -4.11 -2.44 0.31
N THR A 55 -3.36 -1.64 1.07
CA THR A 55 -3.58 -0.20 1.16
C THR A 55 -2.37 0.54 0.59
N TYR A 56 -2.61 1.59 -0.18
CA TYR A 56 -1.60 2.49 -0.68
C TYR A 56 -2.15 3.91 -0.71
N ARG A 57 -1.49 4.85 -0.03
CA ARG A 57 -1.95 6.24 0.09
C ARG A 57 -3.39 6.34 0.63
N CYS A 58 -3.79 5.38 1.47
CA CYS A 58 -5.09 5.39 2.13
C CYS A 58 -5.05 6.33 3.35
N PRO A 59 -5.92 7.33 3.45
CA PRO A 59 -5.93 8.28 4.56
C PRO A 59 -6.65 7.74 5.82
N TYR A 60 -7.21 6.54 5.75
CA TYR A 60 -8.02 5.95 6.83
C TYR A 60 -7.26 4.88 7.58
N ILE A 61 -7.45 4.85 8.89
CA ILE A 61 -7.01 3.74 9.75
C ILE A 61 -8.07 2.64 9.65
N LEU A 62 -7.66 1.46 9.22
CA LEU A 62 -8.57 0.33 9.06
C LEU A 62 -8.86 -0.32 10.42
N PRO A 63 -10.14 -0.63 10.74
CA PRO A 63 -10.52 -1.40 11.92
C PRO A 63 -9.93 -2.82 11.89
N GLN A 64 -9.70 -3.41 13.07
CA GLN A 64 -9.10 -4.74 13.16
C GLN A 64 -9.97 -5.84 12.56
N ASP A 65 -11.25 -5.77 12.76
CA ASP A 65 -12.25 -6.68 12.21
C ASP A 65 -12.22 -6.71 10.67
N ILE A 66 -11.84 -5.60 10.04
CA ILE A 66 -11.66 -5.49 8.59
C ILE A 66 -10.32 -6.10 8.14
N PHE A 67 -9.18 -5.64 8.69
CA PHE A 67 -7.88 -6.10 8.19
C PHE A 67 -7.52 -7.54 8.59
N SER A 68 -8.28 -8.15 9.50
CA SER A 68 -8.11 -9.55 9.89
C SER A 68 -8.87 -10.56 9.01
N LEU A 69 -9.75 -10.09 8.12
CA LEU A 69 -10.59 -10.97 7.27
C LEU A 69 -9.83 -11.60 6.10
N PRO A 70 -8.90 -10.91 5.41
CA PRO A 70 -8.25 -11.49 4.25
C PRO A 70 -7.44 -12.74 4.60
N ARG A 71 -7.65 -13.81 3.85
CA ARG A 71 -7.07 -15.14 4.12
C ARG A 71 -5.53 -15.14 4.08
N LEU A 72 -4.93 -14.35 3.19
CA LEU A 72 -3.48 -14.26 2.97
C LEU A 72 -2.86 -13.01 3.62
N GLY A 73 -3.70 -12.19 4.29
CA GLY A 73 -3.26 -11.04 5.07
C GLY A 73 -3.60 -9.69 4.49
N ALA A 74 -3.35 -8.68 5.30
CA ALA A 74 -3.53 -7.27 4.96
C ALA A 74 -2.19 -6.54 5.02
N PHE A 75 -1.90 -5.75 4.00
CA PHE A 75 -0.60 -5.09 3.82
C PHE A 75 -0.79 -3.61 3.49
N ASN A 76 0.08 -2.78 4.05
CA ASN A 76 0.20 -1.38 3.68
C ASN A 76 1.51 -1.15 2.92
N ILE A 77 1.42 -0.35 1.86
CA ILE A 77 2.57 0.14 1.12
C ILE A 77 2.81 1.57 1.59
N HIS A 78 3.82 1.76 2.42
CA HIS A 78 4.15 3.05 3.03
C HIS A 78 5.30 3.73 2.28
N PRO A 79 5.13 4.99 1.84
CA PRO A 79 6.14 5.65 1.02
C PRO A 79 7.26 6.30 1.86
N SER A 80 7.84 5.54 2.77
CA SER A 80 9.06 5.88 3.51
C SER A 80 9.84 4.63 3.88
N LEU A 81 11.05 4.81 4.42
CA LEU A 81 11.87 3.76 5.02
C LEU A 81 11.51 3.60 6.51
N LEU A 82 10.46 2.86 6.82
CA LEU A 82 10.09 2.60 8.22
C LEU A 82 11.27 1.99 9.02
N PRO A 83 11.43 2.34 10.30
CA PRO A 83 10.53 3.10 11.15
C PRO A 83 10.64 4.63 11.01
N LYS A 84 11.43 5.15 10.08
CA LYS A 84 11.48 6.59 9.82
C LYS A 84 10.20 7.06 9.11
N TYR A 85 9.72 8.22 9.52
CA TYR A 85 8.59 8.91 8.87
C TYR A 85 7.30 8.06 8.78
N PRO A 86 6.80 7.53 9.91
CA PRO A 86 5.50 6.87 9.95
C PRO A 86 4.37 7.89 9.81
N GLY A 87 3.16 7.42 9.52
CA GLY A 87 1.95 8.23 9.45
C GLY A 87 1.72 8.89 8.10
N LEU A 88 0.81 9.85 8.09
CA LEU A 88 0.39 10.54 6.87
C LEU A 88 1.46 11.52 6.36
N ASN A 89 1.57 11.63 5.03
CA ASN A 89 2.42 12.62 4.34
C ASN A 89 3.91 12.60 4.73
N PRO A 90 4.61 11.46 4.71
CA PRO A 90 6.01 11.36 5.10
C PRO A 90 6.94 12.27 4.27
N TRP A 91 6.57 12.58 3.04
CA TRP A 91 7.36 13.34 2.09
C TRP A 91 7.68 14.77 2.53
N GLU A 92 6.74 15.44 3.20
CA GLU A 92 7.00 16.81 3.70
C GLU A 92 8.10 16.81 4.76
N ALA A 93 8.10 15.81 5.64
CA ALA A 93 9.14 15.65 6.65
C ALA A 93 10.48 15.23 6.04
N ILE A 94 10.48 14.30 5.08
CA ILE A 94 11.68 13.86 4.34
C ILE A 94 12.37 15.06 3.68
N PHE A 95 11.62 15.89 2.96
CA PHE A 95 12.18 17.07 2.29
C PHE A 95 12.60 18.17 3.26
N ARG A 96 11.82 18.43 4.32
CA ARG A 96 12.19 19.39 5.37
C ARG A 96 13.50 19.02 6.07
N ASN A 97 13.74 17.73 6.24
CA ASN A 97 14.96 17.21 6.87
C ASN A 97 16.12 17.03 5.88
N HIS A 98 15.96 17.46 4.64
CA HIS A 98 17.00 17.36 3.59
C HIS A 98 17.54 15.93 3.43
N GLU A 99 16.68 14.91 3.59
CA GLU A 99 17.09 13.52 3.40
C GLU A 99 17.56 13.30 1.95
N ARG A 100 18.64 12.52 1.82
CA ARG A 100 19.19 12.14 0.52
C ARG A 100 18.75 10.74 0.07
N GLU A 101 17.96 10.08 0.89
CA GLU A 101 17.43 8.75 0.63
C GLU A 101 15.93 8.75 0.94
N GLY A 102 15.16 8.32 -0.04
CA GLY A 102 13.75 7.98 0.09
C GLY A 102 13.56 6.48 -0.04
N GLY A 103 12.34 6.02 0.12
CA GLY A 103 12.05 4.61 -0.08
C GLY A 103 10.60 4.25 0.13
N VAL A 104 10.34 2.96 0.01
CA VAL A 104 9.02 2.36 0.18
C VAL A 104 9.15 1.12 1.05
N THR A 105 8.23 0.97 1.97
CA THR A 105 8.09 -0.19 2.86
C THR A 105 6.76 -0.87 2.62
N VAL A 106 6.77 -2.16 2.36
CA VAL A 106 5.59 -3.03 2.41
C VAL A 106 5.60 -3.75 3.75
N HIS A 107 4.56 -3.55 4.55
CA HIS A 107 4.45 -4.15 5.88
C HIS A 107 3.04 -4.68 6.13
N GLN A 108 2.90 -5.59 7.08
CA GLN A 108 1.61 -6.06 7.55
C GLN A 108 0.84 -4.95 8.26
N ILE A 109 -0.48 -4.90 8.06
CA ILE A 109 -1.35 -3.99 8.83
C ILE A 109 -1.57 -4.58 10.21
N THR A 110 -1.42 -3.73 11.23
CA THR A 110 -1.67 -4.04 12.63
C THR A 110 -2.48 -2.92 13.29
N LYS A 111 -2.90 -3.14 14.55
CA LYS A 111 -3.59 -2.09 15.33
C LYS A 111 -2.74 -0.82 15.50
N GLN A 112 -1.44 -0.97 15.60
CA GLN A 112 -0.51 0.15 15.67
C GLN A 112 -0.13 0.58 14.26
N VAL A 113 -0.37 1.85 13.96
CA VAL A 113 -0.09 2.43 12.63
C VAL A 113 1.39 2.27 12.28
N ASP A 114 1.65 1.78 11.06
CA ASP A 114 2.98 1.59 10.47
C ASP A 114 3.99 0.77 11.28
N ALA A 115 3.51 -0.06 12.24
CA ALA A 115 4.34 -0.84 13.15
C ALA A 115 4.32 -2.36 12.87
N GLY A 116 3.64 -2.80 11.82
CA GLY A 116 3.60 -4.21 11.44
C GLY A 116 4.91 -4.72 10.86
N SER A 117 5.04 -6.04 10.81
CA SER A 117 6.23 -6.71 10.27
C SER A 117 6.51 -6.29 8.83
N ILE A 118 7.74 -5.87 8.57
CA ILE A 118 8.19 -5.48 7.24
C ILE A 118 8.33 -6.74 6.38
N VAL A 119 7.68 -6.74 5.22
CA VAL A 119 7.75 -7.81 4.22
C VAL A 119 8.81 -7.51 3.18
N PHE A 120 8.80 -6.26 2.68
CA PHE A 120 9.78 -5.71 1.76
C PHE A 120 10.08 -4.26 2.11
N GLN A 121 11.30 -3.85 1.89
CA GLN A 121 11.71 -2.45 1.98
C GLN A 121 12.79 -2.18 0.95
N ARG A 122 12.67 -1.08 0.23
CA ARG A 122 13.67 -0.68 -0.75
C ARG A 122 13.83 0.84 -0.78
N SER A 123 15.06 1.29 -0.92
CA SER A 123 15.40 2.71 -1.00
C SER A 123 15.69 3.16 -2.44
N PHE A 124 15.65 4.48 -2.62
CA PHE A 124 16.15 5.17 -3.80
C PHE A 124 16.79 6.51 -3.39
N ARG A 125 17.70 6.99 -4.22
CA ARG A 125 18.38 8.27 -3.96
C ARG A 125 17.48 9.45 -4.32
N ILE A 126 17.45 10.44 -3.44
CA ILE A 126 16.87 11.77 -3.69
C ILE A 126 18.02 12.67 -4.13
N GLU A 127 17.97 13.10 -5.39
CA GLU A 127 18.98 13.99 -5.96
C GLU A 127 18.72 15.45 -5.52
N GLU A 128 19.74 16.30 -5.60
CA GLU A 128 19.60 17.73 -5.25
C GLU A 128 18.60 18.48 -6.14
N THR A 129 18.43 17.98 -7.35
CA THR A 129 17.49 18.54 -8.35
C THR A 129 16.09 17.97 -8.25
N ASP A 130 15.88 16.95 -7.40
CA ASP A 130 14.56 16.35 -7.26
C ASP A 130 13.60 17.30 -6.53
N THR A 131 12.47 17.51 -7.13
CA THR A 131 11.32 18.12 -6.46
C THR A 131 10.58 17.06 -5.62
N LEU A 132 9.74 17.53 -4.71
CA LEU A 132 8.83 16.67 -3.95
C LEU A 132 8.01 15.75 -4.88
N GLU A 133 7.57 16.27 -6.02
CA GLU A 133 6.78 15.52 -7.00
C GLU A 133 7.62 14.43 -7.68
N ILE A 134 8.86 14.74 -8.08
CA ILE A 134 9.77 13.74 -8.67
C ILE A 134 10.03 12.61 -7.68
N ALA A 135 10.29 12.93 -6.40
CA ALA A 135 10.51 11.91 -5.38
C ALA A 135 9.27 11.04 -5.15
N ARG A 136 8.07 11.64 -5.16
CA ARG A 136 6.80 10.88 -5.10
C ARG A 136 6.63 9.95 -6.31
N MET A 137 6.97 10.39 -7.52
CA MET A 137 6.93 9.54 -8.72
C MET A 137 7.90 8.37 -8.62
N LYS A 138 9.14 8.61 -8.11
CA LYS A 138 10.11 7.52 -7.85
C LYS A 138 9.54 6.51 -6.86
N ALA A 139 8.91 6.97 -5.79
CA ALA A 139 8.26 6.09 -4.81
C ALA A 139 7.07 5.33 -5.38
N ASP A 140 6.22 5.97 -6.19
CA ASP A 140 5.07 5.31 -6.83
C ASP A 140 5.54 4.17 -7.76
N ARG A 141 6.61 4.39 -8.51
CA ARG A 141 7.21 3.34 -9.34
C ARG A 141 7.77 2.18 -8.51
N LEU A 142 8.51 2.52 -7.45
CA LEU A 142 9.06 1.52 -6.55
C LEU A 142 7.96 0.73 -5.81
N ALA A 143 6.87 1.40 -5.42
CA ALA A 143 5.70 0.77 -4.82
C ALA A 143 5.06 -0.26 -5.76
N ALA A 144 4.97 0.05 -7.06
CA ALA A 144 4.49 -0.89 -8.08
C ALA A 144 5.37 -2.15 -8.17
N GLU A 145 6.69 -1.97 -8.22
CA GLU A 145 7.64 -3.09 -8.23
C GLU A 145 7.54 -3.97 -6.98
N LEU A 146 7.33 -3.35 -5.81
CA LEU A 146 7.20 -4.09 -4.55
C LEU A 146 5.87 -4.82 -4.43
N VAL A 147 4.79 -4.28 -5.00
CA VAL A 147 3.50 -4.99 -5.03
C VAL A 147 3.54 -6.22 -5.93
N GLU A 148 4.22 -6.17 -7.07
CA GLU A 148 4.48 -7.36 -7.90
C GLU A 148 5.21 -8.46 -7.11
N GLN A 149 6.26 -8.06 -6.36
CA GLN A 149 6.99 -8.99 -5.51
C GLN A 149 6.12 -9.56 -4.39
N LEU A 150 5.24 -8.75 -3.78
CA LEU A 150 4.30 -9.21 -2.76
C LEU A 150 3.35 -10.26 -3.33
N ILE A 151 2.74 -10.00 -4.48
CA ILE A 151 1.83 -10.93 -5.14
C ILE A 151 2.56 -12.24 -5.50
N SER A 152 3.72 -12.14 -6.12
CA SER A 152 4.53 -13.33 -6.47
C SER A 152 4.86 -14.18 -5.25
N LYS A 153 5.27 -13.55 -4.14
CA LYS A 153 5.58 -14.25 -2.88
C LYS A 153 4.35 -14.98 -2.33
N ILE A 154 3.19 -14.33 -2.35
CA ILE A 154 1.94 -14.90 -1.82
C ILE A 154 1.46 -16.05 -2.70
N CYS A 155 1.51 -15.90 -4.03
CA CYS A 155 1.12 -16.96 -4.96
C CYS A 155 2.00 -18.21 -4.80
N CYS A 156 3.32 -18.04 -4.64
CA CYS A 156 4.23 -19.16 -4.42
C CYS A 156 3.96 -19.91 -3.10
N GLN A 157 3.50 -19.22 -2.06
CA GLN A 157 3.17 -19.83 -0.77
C GLN A 157 1.81 -20.52 -0.75
N SER A 158 0.92 -20.21 -1.68
CA SER A 158 -0.44 -20.77 -1.76
C SER A 158 -0.52 -22.03 -2.63
N SER A 159 0.58 -22.49 -3.20
CA SER A 159 0.66 -23.64 -4.12
C SER A 159 0.97 -24.98 -3.41
N PHE A 160 0.72 -25.08 -2.08
CA PHE A 160 0.87 -26.33 -1.31
C PHE A 160 -0.43 -26.73 -0.63
#